data_51b15aa8dcdcdf02ae0253df60090615
#
_entry.id   51b15aa8dcdcdf02ae0253df60090615
#
_cell.length_a   1.000
_cell.length_b   1.000
_cell.length_c   1.000
_cell.angle_alpha   90.00
_cell.angle_beta   90.00
_cell.angle_gamma   90.00
#
_symmetry.space_group_name_H-M   'P 1'
#
loop_
_entity.id
_entity.type
_entity.pdbx_description
1 polymer ?
#
loop_
_entity_poly.entity_id
_entity_poly.type
_entity_poly.pdbx_seq_one_letter_code
_entity_poly.pdbx_strand_id
1 'polypeptide(L)'
;RSLQQTCLKKVERCIYNKSAAITTIDDVFYNTIVSRFEDPNKLHIIPNFVDTDLYNPTNVEPLDENIFPKTDSLKLLYAGNIGHAQDWRPLVALVEKTKDLNVEYFVVGMGVQRSYLEQQKAEKGLDKLHVLDYQPRHLMPSILAYSDVQFIFMAPEMEMMGFPSKVYTIMACERPLLICSGDKRRGNLPDCYGTGR
;
A
#
# COMPACT_ATOMS: atom_id res chain seq x y z
N ARG A 1 -14.96 25.37 10.95
CA ARG A 1 -15.41 24.24 10.10
C ARG A 1 -16.11 24.80 8.89
N SER A 2 -15.68 24.44 7.66
CA SER A 2 -16.26 25.02 6.45
C SER A 2 -17.71 24.55 6.24
N LEU A 3 -18.53 25.37 5.59
CA LEU A 3 -19.90 25.03 5.18
C LEU A 3 -19.94 23.70 4.39
N GLN A 4 -18.94 23.46 3.57
CA GLN A 4 -18.78 22.22 2.80
C GLN A 4 -18.64 20.98 3.70
N GLN A 5 -17.84 21.03 4.76
CA GLN A 5 -17.69 19.91 5.71
C GLN A 5 -19.01 19.60 6.44
N THR A 6 -19.79 20.62 6.76
CA THR A 6 -21.09 20.45 7.43
C THR A 6 -22.11 19.81 6.48
N CYS A 7 -22.11 20.20 5.21
CA CYS A 7 -22.98 19.61 4.20
C CYS A 7 -22.65 18.13 3.95
N LEU A 8 -21.37 17.82 3.77
CA LEU A 8 -20.90 16.44 3.57
C LEU A 8 -21.29 15.52 4.72
N LYS A 9 -21.16 15.97 5.97
CA LYS A 9 -21.57 15.17 7.15
C LYS A 9 -23.09 14.91 7.19
N LYS A 10 -23.91 15.85 6.75
CA LYS A 10 -25.37 15.66 6.67
C LYS A 10 -25.72 14.63 5.59
N VAL A 11 -25.06 14.68 4.44
CA VAL A 11 -25.25 13.71 3.36
C VAL A 11 -24.81 12.32 3.83
N GLU A 12 -23.63 12.21 4.43
CA GLU A 12 -23.10 10.97 5.00
C GLU A 12 -24.09 10.35 6.00
N ARG A 13 -24.58 11.12 6.96
CA ARG A 13 -25.58 10.66 7.95
C ARG A 13 -26.88 10.19 7.29
N CYS A 14 -27.35 10.92 6.28
CA CYS A 14 -28.56 10.54 5.54
C CYS A 14 -28.38 9.19 4.83
N ILE A 15 -27.20 8.97 4.22
CA ILE A 15 -26.88 7.70 3.55
C ILE A 15 -26.85 6.57 4.58
N TYR A 16 -26.13 6.72 5.69
CA TYR A 16 -26.06 5.70 6.73
C TYR A 16 -27.42 5.34 7.32
N ASN A 17 -28.24 6.35 7.66
CA ASN A 17 -29.58 6.11 8.21
C ASN A 17 -30.51 5.37 7.24
N LYS A 18 -30.36 5.58 5.92
CA LYS A 18 -31.16 4.94 4.88
C LYS A 18 -30.62 3.58 4.45
N SER A 19 -29.37 3.24 4.76
CA SER A 19 -28.77 1.95 4.43
C SER A 19 -29.40 0.85 5.28
N ALA A 20 -29.60 -0.34 4.69
CA ALA A 20 -30.05 -1.53 5.40
C ALA A 20 -28.96 -2.08 6.33
N ALA A 21 -27.70 -2.04 5.89
CA ALA A 21 -26.50 -2.37 6.64
C ALA A 21 -25.34 -1.52 6.20
N ILE A 22 -24.34 -1.37 7.06
CA ILE A 22 -23.08 -0.65 6.82
C ILE A 22 -21.94 -1.57 7.18
N THR A 23 -20.92 -1.64 6.36
CA THR A 23 -19.72 -2.44 6.65
C THR A 23 -18.49 -1.57 6.77
N THR A 24 -17.59 -1.98 7.64
CA THR A 24 -16.26 -1.40 7.82
C THR A 24 -15.21 -2.51 7.94
N ILE A 25 -13.93 -2.16 7.84
CA ILE A 25 -12.86 -3.17 7.73
C ILE A 25 -12.22 -3.53 9.07
N ASP A 26 -12.30 -2.65 10.07
CA ASP A 26 -11.67 -2.83 11.38
C ASP A 26 -12.35 -2.00 12.49
N ASP A 27 -11.89 -2.21 13.72
CA ASP A 27 -12.38 -1.51 14.91
C ASP A 27 -12.06 -0.01 14.91
N VAL A 28 -10.97 0.42 14.26
CA VAL A 28 -10.59 1.84 14.19
C VAL A 28 -11.63 2.60 13.36
N PHE A 29 -11.97 2.04 12.19
CA PHE A 29 -13.06 2.61 11.38
C PHE A 29 -14.41 2.45 12.03
N TYR A 30 -14.71 1.31 12.67
CA TYR A 30 -15.94 1.13 13.43
C TYR A 30 -16.14 2.26 14.44
N ASN A 31 -15.17 2.49 15.30
CA ASN A 31 -15.22 3.53 16.34
C ASN A 31 -15.29 4.95 15.75
N THR A 32 -14.76 5.15 14.55
CA THR A 32 -14.82 6.43 13.84
C THR A 32 -16.22 6.74 13.30
N ILE A 33 -16.96 5.71 12.86
CA ILE A 33 -18.22 5.89 12.13
C ILE A 33 -19.45 5.66 13.03
N VAL A 34 -19.38 4.80 14.03
CA VAL A 34 -20.52 4.34 14.84
C VAL A 34 -21.35 5.49 15.43
N SER A 35 -20.72 6.63 15.76
CA SER A 35 -21.40 7.81 16.31
C SER A 35 -22.03 8.73 15.26
N ARG A 36 -21.91 8.41 13.96
CA ARG A 36 -22.32 9.29 12.86
C ARG A 36 -23.77 9.08 12.40
N PHE A 37 -24.42 8.01 12.87
CA PHE A 37 -25.80 7.64 12.52
C PHE A 37 -26.54 7.05 13.72
N GLU A 38 -27.87 6.76 13.57
CA GLU A 38 -28.77 6.55 14.69
C GLU A 38 -28.78 5.12 15.22
N ASP A 39 -28.63 4.11 14.34
CA ASP A 39 -28.72 2.69 14.71
C ASP A 39 -27.37 1.97 14.54
N PRO A 40 -26.56 1.88 15.60
CA PRO A 40 -25.25 1.22 15.54
C PRO A 40 -25.32 -0.28 15.21
N ASN A 41 -26.47 -0.95 15.38
CA ASN A 41 -26.61 -2.37 15.05
C ASN A 41 -26.51 -2.65 13.55
N LYS A 42 -26.62 -1.62 12.72
CA LYS A 42 -26.39 -1.73 11.26
C LYS A 42 -24.93 -1.80 10.86
N LEU A 43 -24.00 -1.48 11.77
CA LEU A 43 -22.57 -1.42 11.47
C LEU A 43 -21.90 -2.74 11.78
N HIS A 44 -21.31 -3.35 10.78
CA HIS A 44 -20.63 -4.65 10.87
C HIS A 44 -19.18 -4.52 10.45
N ILE A 45 -18.28 -5.24 11.12
CA ILE A 45 -16.89 -5.35 10.72
C ILE A 45 -16.77 -6.54 9.78
N ILE A 46 -16.36 -6.27 8.55
CA ILE A 46 -15.97 -7.28 7.56
C ILE A 46 -14.53 -6.96 7.17
N PRO A 47 -13.53 -7.68 7.70
CA PRO A 47 -12.14 -7.45 7.38
C PRO A 47 -11.87 -7.55 5.88
N ASN A 48 -10.84 -6.84 5.40
CA ASN A 48 -10.35 -7.03 4.05
C ASN A 48 -9.88 -8.49 3.86
N PHE A 49 -10.06 -8.98 2.66
CA PHE A 49 -9.65 -10.33 2.26
C PHE A 49 -8.95 -10.29 0.90
N VAL A 50 -8.32 -11.38 0.54
CA VAL A 50 -7.63 -11.57 -0.73
C VAL A 50 -8.03 -12.90 -1.34
N ASP A 51 -8.08 -12.94 -2.66
CA ASP A 51 -8.24 -14.17 -3.43
C ASP A 51 -6.90 -14.93 -3.41
N THR A 52 -6.80 -15.97 -2.59
CA THR A 52 -5.59 -16.78 -2.44
C THR A 52 -5.37 -17.77 -3.57
N ASP A 53 -6.37 -18.03 -4.41
CA ASP A 53 -6.21 -18.82 -5.62
C ASP A 53 -5.50 -18.00 -6.70
N LEU A 54 -5.79 -16.71 -6.77
CA LEU A 54 -5.08 -15.78 -7.66
C LEU A 54 -3.72 -15.37 -7.09
N TYR A 55 -3.70 -14.91 -5.82
CA TYR A 55 -2.48 -14.41 -5.17
C TYR A 55 -1.85 -15.51 -4.32
N ASN A 56 -0.94 -16.25 -4.93
CA ASN A 56 -0.12 -17.25 -4.26
C ASN A 56 1.26 -17.36 -4.93
N PRO A 57 2.29 -17.88 -4.25
CA PRO A 57 3.66 -17.89 -4.76
C PRO A 57 3.88 -18.87 -5.94
N THR A 58 2.91 -19.74 -6.23
CA THR A 58 3.00 -20.72 -7.33
C THR A 58 2.27 -20.28 -8.59
N ASN A 59 1.39 -19.29 -8.50
CA ASN A 59 0.64 -18.73 -9.63
C ASN A 59 1.45 -17.64 -10.33
N VAL A 60 2.57 -18.05 -10.95
CA VAL A 60 3.49 -17.11 -11.60
C VAL A 60 3.60 -17.38 -13.09
N GLU A 61 3.55 -16.32 -13.87
CA GLU A 61 3.79 -16.32 -15.31
C GLU A 61 5.13 -15.62 -15.61
N PRO A 62 5.79 -15.95 -16.73
CA PRO A 62 7.01 -15.25 -17.15
C PRO A 62 6.77 -13.74 -17.31
N LEU A 63 7.67 -12.94 -16.74
CA LEU A 63 7.69 -11.50 -16.93
C LEU A 63 8.62 -11.11 -18.08
N ASP A 64 8.37 -9.98 -18.73
CA ASP A 64 9.26 -9.41 -19.74
C ASP A 64 10.59 -9.01 -19.09
N GLU A 65 11.68 -9.65 -19.48
CA GLU A 65 13.02 -9.42 -18.93
C GLU A 65 13.59 -8.02 -19.29
N ASN A 66 13.04 -7.35 -20.30
CA ASN A 66 13.40 -5.94 -20.58
C ASN A 66 12.81 -4.98 -19.54
N ILE A 67 11.72 -5.35 -18.87
CA ILE A 67 11.06 -4.57 -17.83
C ILE A 67 11.47 -5.03 -16.44
N PHE A 68 11.58 -6.36 -16.26
CA PHE A 68 11.93 -7.04 -15.02
C PHE A 68 13.20 -7.90 -15.24
N PRO A 69 14.39 -7.28 -15.27
CA PRO A 69 15.62 -7.99 -15.59
C PRO A 69 15.99 -9.02 -14.51
N LYS A 70 16.54 -10.15 -14.92
CA LYS A 70 17.11 -11.13 -14.01
C LYS A 70 18.45 -10.64 -13.51
N THR A 71 18.49 -10.30 -12.23
CA THR A 71 19.71 -9.82 -11.55
C THR A 71 19.92 -10.57 -10.24
N ASP A 72 21.14 -10.60 -9.74
CA ASP A 72 21.49 -11.16 -8.43
C ASP A 72 21.32 -10.13 -7.30
N SER A 73 20.79 -8.95 -7.62
CA SER A 73 20.52 -7.90 -6.63
C SER A 73 19.35 -8.25 -5.75
N LEU A 74 19.36 -7.75 -4.52
CA LEU A 74 18.17 -7.73 -3.65
C LEU A 74 17.14 -6.75 -4.24
N LYS A 75 15.94 -7.24 -4.55
CA LYS A 75 14.87 -6.47 -5.21
C LYS A 75 13.83 -6.01 -4.20
N LEU A 76 13.77 -4.71 -3.94
CA LEU A 76 12.68 -4.09 -3.20
C LEU A 76 11.64 -3.55 -4.17
N LEU A 77 10.37 -3.92 -3.99
CA LEU A 77 9.32 -3.56 -4.94
C LEU A 77 8.09 -2.96 -4.26
N TYR A 78 7.55 -1.95 -4.89
CA TYR A 78 6.21 -1.40 -4.63
C TYR A 78 5.37 -1.55 -5.91
N ALA A 79 4.18 -2.09 -5.80
CA ALA A 79 3.24 -2.13 -6.90
C ALA A 79 1.91 -1.46 -6.50
N GLY A 80 1.46 -0.48 -7.29
CA GLY A 80 0.18 0.18 -7.08
C GLY A 80 0.14 1.66 -7.44
N ASN A 81 -0.84 2.38 -6.88
CA ASN A 81 -1.00 3.80 -7.13
C ASN A 81 0.16 4.63 -6.55
N ILE A 82 0.87 5.35 -7.41
CA ILE A 82 1.96 6.27 -7.03
C ILE A 82 1.33 7.62 -6.66
N GLY A 83 0.59 7.63 -5.55
CA GLY A 83 -0.21 8.78 -5.10
C GLY A 83 0.30 9.41 -3.80
N HIS A 84 -0.47 10.38 -3.29
CA HIS A 84 -0.17 11.10 -2.04
C HIS A 84 -0.35 10.27 -0.77
N ALA A 85 -0.96 9.08 -0.85
CA ALA A 85 -1.07 8.18 0.29
C ALA A 85 0.27 7.55 0.70
N GLN A 86 1.27 7.64 -0.17
CA GLN A 86 2.64 7.18 0.09
C GLN A 86 3.56 8.39 0.30
N ASP A 87 4.53 8.25 1.20
CA ASP A 87 5.65 9.17 1.31
C ASP A 87 6.85 8.61 0.52
N TRP A 88 7.16 9.24 -0.59
CA TRP A 88 8.24 8.82 -1.48
C TRP A 88 9.63 9.34 -1.07
N ARG A 89 9.70 10.29 -0.13
CA ARG A 89 10.97 10.86 0.34
C ARG A 89 11.87 9.82 1.04
N PRO A 90 11.34 8.94 1.91
CA PRO A 90 12.13 7.85 2.49
C PRO A 90 12.68 6.89 1.43
N LEU A 91 11.93 6.59 0.35
CA LEU A 91 12.42 5.77 -0.75
C LEU A 91 13.62 6.44 -1.43
N VAL A 92 13.48 7.70 -1.84
CA VAL A 92 14.57 8.46 -2.48
C VAL A 92 15.82 8.46 -1.60
N ALA A 93 15.67 8.75 -0.30
CA ALA A 93 16.78 8.75 0.65
C ALA A 93 17.40 7.35 0.84
N LEU A 94 16.58 6.29 0.80
CA LEU A 94 17.05 4.91 0.91
C LEU A 94 17.88 4.51 -0.30
N VAL A 95 17.40 4.77 -1.51
CA VAL A 95 18.13 4.50 -2.76
C VAL A 95 19.47 5.22 -2.76
N GLU A 96 19.49 6.49 -2.39
CA GLU A 96 20.69 7.33 -2.33
C GLU A 96 21.74 6.78 -1.33
N LYS A 97 21.29 6.33 -0.14
CA LYS A 97 22.16 5.79 0.90
C LYS A 97 22.68 4.37 0.61
N THR A 98 22.02 3.64 -0.27
CA THR A 98 22.36 2.25 -0.58
C THR A 98 22.95 2.08 -1.99
N LYS A 99 23.37 3.18 -2.59
CA LYS A 99 23.93 3.17 -3.96
C LYS A 99 25.09 2.18 -4.17
N ASP A 100 25.87 1.93 -3.12
CA ASP A 100 27.04 1.04 -3.16
C ASP A 100 26.70 -0.42 -2.81
N LEU A 101 25.44 -0.70 -2.42
CA LEU A 101 24.98 -2.06 -2.12
C LEU A 101 24.37 -2.74 -3.36
N ASN A 102 24.39 -4.07 -3.40
CA ASN A 102 23.75 -4.83 -4.48
C ASN A 102 22.23 -4.95 -4.24
N VAL A 103 21.55 -3.83 -4.39
CA VAL A 103 20.08 -3.70 -4.18
C VAL A 103 19.47 -2.84 -5.27
N GLU A 104 18.28 -3.19 -5.73
CA GLU A 104 17.50 -2.46 -6.72
C GLU A 104 16.08 -2.19 -6.21
N TYR A 105 15.51 -1.09 -6.65
CA TYR A 105 14.21 -0.60 -6.21
C TYR A 105 13.27 -0.46 -7.41
N PHE A 106 12.13 -1.14 -7.34
CA PHE A 106 11.13 -1.14 -8.38
C PHE A 106 9.84 -0.49 -7.88
N VAL A 107 9.38 0.53 -8.59
CA VAL A 107 8.08 1.18 -8.34
C VAL A 107 7.21 0.97 -9.57
N VAL A 108 6.23 0.09 -9.47
CA VAL A 108 5.38 -0.34 -10.57
C VAL A 108 4.00 0.30 -10.43
N GLY A 109 3.60 1.12 -11.40
CA GLY A 109 2.28 1.72 -11.42
C GLY A 109 2.20 3.11 -12.00
N MET A 110 1.05 3.75 -11.78
CA MET A 110 0.76 5.11 -12.21
C MET A 110 0.27 5.93 -11.02
N GLY A 111 0.32 7.26 -11.14
CA GLY A 111 -0.21 8.16 -10.13
C GLY A 111 0.42 9.55 -10.19
N VAL A 112 -0.17 10.48 -9.45
CA VAL A 112 0.21 11.91 -9.49
C VAL A 112 1.60 12.21 -8.95
N GLN A 113 2.23 11.29 -8.22
CA GLN A 113 3.59 11.42 -7.68
C GLN A 113 4.65 10.75 -8.56
N ARG A 114 4.26 10.13 -9.69
CA ARG A 114 5.22 9.48 -10.59
C ARG A 114 6.27 10.45 -11.12
N SER A 115 5.84 11.62 -11.58
CA SER A 115 6.75 12.67 -12.08
C SER A 115 7.76 13.12 -11.03
N TYR A 116 7.37 13.17 -9.75
CA TYR A 116 8.29 13.44 -8.65
C TYR A 116 9.40 12.38 -8.56
N LEU A 117 9.06 11.10 -8.64
CA LEU A 117 10.05 10.02 -8.61
C LEU A 117 11.00 10.07 -9.82
N GLU A 118 10.45 10.28 -11.00
CA GLU A 118 11.24 10.39 -12.23
C GLU A 118 12.20 11.61 -12.19
N GLN A 119 11.73 12.73 -11.66
CA GLN A 119 12.55 13.92 -11.43
C GLN A 119 13.67 13.64 -10.43
N GLN A 120 13.36 13.07 -9.26
CA GLN A 120 14.37 12.74 -8.24
C GLN A 120 15.40 11.73 -8.76
N LYS A 121 14.96 10.75 -9.55
CA LYS A 121 15.86 9.80 -10.22
C LYS A 121 16.85 10.51 -11.12
N ALA A 122 16.36 11.42 -11.97
CA ALA A 122 17.22 12.16 -12.91
C ALA A 122 18.17 13.13 -12.21
N GLU A 123 17.64 13.93 -11.25
CA GLU A 123 18.43 14.96 -10.55
C GLU A 123 19.55 14.37 -9.67
N LYS A 124 19.31 13.20 -9.08
CA LYS A 124 20.24 12.58 -8.13
C LYS A 124 21.03 11.39 -8.70
N GLY A 125 20.80 11.04 -9.98
CA GLY A 125 21.45 9.90 -10.61
C GLY A 125 21.13 8.57 -9.92
N LEU A 126 19.85 8.32 -9.59
CA LEU A 126 19.41 7.12 -8.88
C LEU A 126 19.21 5.95 -9.86
N ASP A 127 20.30 5.41 -10.40
CA ASP A 127 20.27 4.37 -11.45
C ASP A 127 19.58 3.09 -10.98
N LYS A 128 19.65 2.79 -9.69
CA LYS A 128 19.01 1.61 -9.04
C LYS A 128 17.53 1.77 -8.75
N LEU A 129 16.93 2.92 -9.05
CA LEU A 129 15.50 3.16 -8.95
C LEU A 129 14.85 2.97 -10.32
N HIS A 130 13.99 1.97 -10.45
CA HIS A 130 13.21 1.66 -11.65
C HIS A 130 11.77 2.10 -11.44
N VAL A 131 11.32 3.11 -12.20
CA VAL A 131 9.93 3.58 -12.18
C VAL A 131 9.24 3.02 -13.42
N LEU A 132 8.42 2.00 -13.23
CA LEU A 132 7.81 1.20 -14.28
C LEU A 132 6.34 1.54 -14.47
N ASP A 133 5.84 1.34 -15.67
CA ASP A 133 4.44 1.56 -16.00
C ASP A 133 3.50 0.57 -15.30
N TYR A 134 2.21 0.91 -15.29
CA TYR A 134 1.16 0.01 -14.85
C TYR A 134 1.23 -1.32 -15.58
N GLN A 135 1.11 -2.40 -14.82
CA GLN A 135 1.10 -3.77 -15.35
C GLN A 135 -0.29 -4.40 -15.21
N PRO A 136 -0.68 -5.29 -16.13
CA PRO A 136 -1.95 -6.00 -16.07
C PRO A 136 -2.15 -6.76 -14.75
N ARG A 137 -3.39 -6.77 -14.26
CA ARG A 137 -3.72 -7.37 -12.96
C ARG A 137 -3.34 -8.85 -12.84
N HIS A 138 -3.45 -9.63 -13.92
CA HIS A 138 -3.10 -11.06 -13.90
C HIS A 138 -1.61 -11.30 -13.69
N LEU A 139 -0.74 -10.33 -14.05
CA LEU A 139 0.71 -10.41 -13.80
C LEU A 139 1.10 -10.04 -12.36
N MET A 140 0.16 -9.54 -11.54
CA MET A 140 0.52 -9.10 -10.18
C MET A 140 1.12 -10.19 -9.30
N PRO A 141 0.66 -11.45 -9.31
CA PRO A 141 1.33 -12.51 -8.56
C PRO A 141 2.80 -12.69 -8.99
N SER A 142 3.07 -12.67 -10.30
CA SER A 142 4.44 -12.78 -10.85
C SER A 142 5.31 -11.58 -10.46
N ILE A 143 4.76 -10.36 -10.50
CA ILE A 143 5.46 -9.13 -10.11
C ILE A 143 5.78 -9.15 -8.61
N LEU A 144 4.85 -9.61 -7.77
CA LEU A 144 5.12 -9.78 -6.34
C LEU A 144 6.19 -10.86 -6.11
N ALA A 145 6.11 -11.99 -6.83
CA ALA A 145 7.09 -13.07 -6.75
C ALA A 145 8.49 -12.68 -7.27
N TYR A 146 8.58 -11.74 -8.20
CA TYR A 146 9.84 -11.21 -8.73
C TYR A 146 10.67 -10.51 -7.64
N SER A 147 10.03 -9.91 -6.64
CA SER A 147 10.74 -9.19 -5.58
C SER A 147 11.16 -10.10 -4.42
N ASP A 148 12.21 -9.71 -3.75
CA ASP A 148 12.63 -10.32 -2.49
C ASP A 148 11.92 -9.68 -1.30
N VAL A 149 11.65 -8.38 -1.36
CA VAL A 149 10.96 -7.61 -0.33
C VAL A 149 9.98 -6.62 -0.97
N GLN A 150 8.77 -6.59 -0.43
CA GLN A 150 7.81 -5.52 -0.76
C GLN A 150 7.94 -4.36 0.21
N PHE A 151 7.70 -3.12 -0.22
CA PHE A 151 7.69 -1.99 0.70
C PHE A 151 6.43 -1.13 0.59
N ILE A 152 6.05 -0.52 1.73
CA ILE A 152 4.96 0.45 1.82
C ILE A 152 5.44 1.58 2.73
N PHE A 153 5.62 2.77 2.17
CA PHE A 153 5.97 3.97 2.94
C PHE A 153 4.74 4.87 3.01
N MET A 154 4.05 4.84 4.13
CA MET A 154 2.82 5.60 4.32
C MET A 154 3.12 7.07 4.58
N ALA A 155 2.35 7.96 3.93
CA ALA A 155 2.36 9.36 4.31
C ALA A 155 1.83 9.51 5.74
N PRO A 156 2.44 10.37 6.59
CA PRO A 156 2.05 10.52 7.99
C PRO A 156 0.56 10.84 8.19
N GLU A 157 -0.03 11.59 7.26
CA GLU A 157 -1.44 11.97 7.28
C GLU A 157 -2.37 10.77 7.07
N MET A 158 -1.87 9.72 6.42
CA MET A 158 -2.65 8.52 6.08
C MET A 158 -2.62 7.43 7.15
N GLU A 159 -1.73 7.54 8.14
CA GLU A 159 -1.52 6.51 9.15
C GLU A 159 -2.78 6.20 9.99
N MET A 160 -3.60 7.23 10.23
CA MET A 160 -4.85 7.11 10.98
C MET A 160 -6.08 6.98 10.06
N MET A 161 -5.90 7.03 8.75
CA MET A 161 -7.00 7.09 7.77
C MET A 161 -7.23 5.79 7.01
N GLY A 162 -6.40 4.79 7.19
CA GLY A 162 -6.58 3.53 6.50
C GLY A 162 -5.44 2.53 6.69
N PHE A 163 -5.77 1.27 6.52
CA PHE A 163 -4.81 0.19 6.43
C PHE A 163 -4.58 -0.13 4.95
N PRO A 164 -3.33 -0.23 4.47
CA PRO A 164 -3.06 -0.49 3.06
C PRO A 164 -3.47 -1.92 2.69
N SER A 165 -4.56 -2.06 1.93
CA SER A 165 -5.13 -3.37 1.54
C SER A 165 -4.14 -4.27 0.78
N LYS A 166 -3.13 -3.70 0.12
CA LYS A 166 -2.10 -4.48 -0.57
C LYS A 166 -1.27 -5.40 0.34
N VAL A 167 -1.27 -5.16 1.66
CA VAL A 167 -0.62 -6.05 2.63
C VAL A 167 -1.14 -7.48 2.48
N TYR A 168 -2.43 -7.66 2.28
CA TYR A 168 -3.04 -8.99 2.14
C TYR A 168 -2.54 -9.74 0.90
N THR A 169 -2.41 -9.05 -0.24
CA THR A 169 -1.88 -9.67 -1.47
C THR A 169 -0.39 -10.00 -1.35
N ILE A 170 0.38 -9.14 -0.67
CA ILE A 170 1.80 -9.36 -0.41
C ILE A 170 1.99 -10.60 0.47
N MET A 171 1.22 -10.69 1.56
CA MET A 171 1.26 -11.84 2.48
C MET A 171 0.82 -13.13 1.81
N ALA A 172 -0.25 -13.09 0.99
CA ALA A 172 -0.72 -14.25 0.23
C ALA A 172 0.33 -14.77 -0.77
N CYS A 173 1.16 -13.88 -1.31
CA CYS A 173 2.31 -14.24 -2.16
C CYS A 173 3.59 -14.55 -1.36
N GLU A 174 3.52 -14.72 -0.03
CA GLU A 174 4.63 -15.08 0.85
C GLU A 174 5.85 -14.14 0.72
N ARG A 175 5.61 -12.83 0.47
CA ARG A 175 6.69 -11.86 0.35
C ARG A 175 6.91 -11.11 1.66
N PRO A 176 8.17 -10.96 2.10
CA PRO A 176 8.52 -10.08 3.20
C PRO A 176 8.06 -8.64 2.93
N LEU A 177 7.63 -7.94 3.98
CA LEU A 177 7.08 -6.61 3.87
C LEU A 177 7.81 -5.62 4.78
N LEU A 178 8.35 -4.56 4.18
CA LEU A 178 8.93 -3.41 4.87
C LEU A 178 7.90 -2.27 4.91
N ILE A 179 7.40 -1.94 6.09
CA ILE A 179 6.49 -0.81 6.29
C ILE A 179 7.22 0.32 7.00
N CYS A 180 7.18 1.51 6.41
CA CYS A 180 7.55 2.75 7.06
C CYS A 180 6.27 3.54 7.36
N SER A 181 6.02 3.78 8.64
CA SER A 181 4.95 4.63 9.15
C SER A 181 5.49 5.47 10.30
N GLY A 182 4.83 6.60 10.64
CA GLY A 182 5.28 7.46 11.74
C GLY A 182 5.16 6.79 13.11
N ASP A 183 5.77 7.39 14.12
CA ASP A 183 5.93 6.84 15.48
C ASP A 183 4.61 6.55 16.23
N LYS A 184 3.49 7.10 15.77
CA LYS A 184 2.22 7.05 16.51
C LYS A 184 1.53 5.68 16.53
N ARG A 185 1.95 4.73 15.69
CA ARG A 185 1.34 3.38 15.60
C ARG A 185 2.13 2.25 16.25
N ARG A 186 3.28 2.51 16.86
CA ARG A 186 4.05 1.46 17.54
C ARG A 186 3.29 0.69 18.63
N GLY A 187 2.14 1.22 19.10
CA GLY A 187 1.31 0.57 20.11
C GLY A 187 0.10 -0.23 19.59
N ASN A 188 -0.23 -0.14 18.30
CA ASN A 188 -1.50 -0.68 17.78
C ASN A 188 -1.35 -1.58 16.54
N LEU A 189 -0.15 -2.00 16.17
CA LEU A 189 -0.01 -3.09 15.21
C LEU A 189 -0.43 -4.39 15.92
N PRO A 190 -1.41 -5.13 15.40
CA PRO A 190 -1.73 -6.44 15.94
C PRO A 190 -0.48 -7.33 15.90
N ASP A 191 -0.29 -8.14 16.94
CA ASP A 191 0.85 -9.07 17.11
C ASP A 191 1.05 -10.07 15.95
N CYS A 192 0.17 -10.05 14.96
CA CYS A 192 0.28 -10.86 13.74
C CYS A 192 1.44 -10.46 12.81
N TYR A 193 2.08 -9.31 13.03
CA TYR A 193 3.34 -8.97 12.36
C TYR A 193 4.52 -9.43 13.22
N GLY A 194 4.52 -10.72 13.54
CA GLY A 194 5.61 -11.34 14.26
C GLY A 194 6.93 -11.03 13.57
N THR A 195 7.84 -10.40 14.30
CA THR A 195 9.26 -10.47 13.99
C THR A 195 9.61 -11.95 14.03
N GLY A 196 9.61 -12.60 12.86
CA GLY A 196 10.15 -13.95 12.72
C GLY A 196 11.59 -13.90 13.22
N ARG A 197 11.84 -14.52 14.37
CA ARG A 197 13.17 -14.93 14.82
C ARG A 197 13.47 -16.26 14.16
#